data_98cb8d0a89058030ea8519845d18e769
#
_entry.id   98cb8d0a89058030ea8519845d18e769
#
_cell.length_a   1.000
_cell.length_b   1.000
_cell.length_c   1.000
_cell.angle_alpha   90.00
_cell.angle_beta   90.00
_cell.angle_gamma   90.00
#
_symmetry.space_group_name_H-M   'P 1'
#
loop_
_entity.id
_entity.type
_entity.pdbx_description
1 polymer ?
#
loop_
_entity_poly.entity_id
_entity_poly.type
_entity_poly.pdbx_seq_one_letter_code
_entity_poly.pdbx_strand_id
1 'polypeptide(L)'
;YRIVTESGQMNIQIIQNDCKDSMTGVLSPYTVEVELKLGTAPIFTTYKGCGEYITDARLHDTWILETMNRKPIGNDDFSMGFPRLEINTKSNHFYGFAGCNGMSGTVFFEKEVLRFTKIATTRKMCQTQNKEMDFIKILQSTSSYELSNGKLILRNTSGDELVFKK
;
A
#
# COMPACT_ATOMS: atom_id res chain seq x y z
N TYR A 1 -8.56 -5.87 18.21
CA TYR A 1 -9.85 -6.26 17.57
C TYR A 1 -10.60 -7.19 18.52
N ARG A 2 -11.92 -7.03 18.58
CA ARG A 2 -12.80 -7.91 19.35
C ARG A 2 -13.93 -8.41 18.45
N ILE A 3 -14.12 -9.71 18.41
CA ILE A 3 -15.17 -10.37 17.64
C ILE A 3 -16.00 -11.20 18.62
N VAL A 4 -17.31 -11.05 18.56
CA VAL A 4 -18.28 -11.81 19.38
C VAL A 4 -19.32 -12.40 18.46
N THR A 5 -19.50 -13.71 18.50
CA THR A 5 -20.53 -14.45 17.77
C THR A 5 -21.29 -15.36 18.73
N GLU A 6 -22.36 -15.99 18.26
CA GLU A 6 -23.10 -17.01 19.03
C GLU A 6 -22.22 -18.22 19.41
N SER A 7 -21.22 -18.53 18.57
CA SER A 7 -20.34 -19.69 18.73
C SER A 7 -19.04 -19.42 19.46
N GLY A 8 -18.74 -18.15 19.82
CA GLY A 8 -17.51 -17.83 20.53
C GLY A 8 -17.13 -16.36 20.56
N GLN A 9 -16.03 -16.11 21.23
CA GLN A 9 -15.43 -14.77 21.36
C GLN A 9 -13.96 -14.86 21.03
N MET A 10 -13.44 -13.81 20.32
CA MET A 10 -12.03 -13.67 19.97
C MET A 10 -11.59 -12.24 20.25
N ASN A 11 -10.47 -12.10 20.97
CA ASN A 11 -9.76 -10.84 21.12
C ASN A 11 -8.42 -10.96 20.41
N ILE A 12 -8.06 -9.99 19.58
CA ILE A 12 -6.75 -9.93 18.90
C ILE A 12 -6.09 -8.63 19.29
N GLN A 13 -4.90 -8.73 19.86
CA GLN A 13 -4.03 -7.60 20.16
C GLN A 13 -2.83 -7.66 19.22
N ILE A 14 -2.55 -6.55 18.52
CA ILE A 14 -1.39 -6.37 17.67
C ILE A 14 -0.56 -5.27 18.31
N ILE A 15 0.61 -5.64 18.82
CA ILE A 15 1.48 -4.76 19.60
C ILE A 15 2.72 -4.49 18.74
N GLN A 16 3.01 -3.22 18.49
CA GLN A 16 4.23 -2.83 17.77
C GLN A 16 5.44 -3.03 18.67
N ASN A 17 6.03 -4.20 18.56
CA ASN A 17 7.21 -4.62 19.27
C ASN A 17 7.90 -5.73 18.48
N ASP A 18 9.20 -5.65 18.32
CA ASP A 18 9.98 -6.65 17.62
C ASP A 18 9.73 -8.04 18.22
N CYS A 19 9.35 -8.95 17.36
CA CYS A 19 9.03 -10.33 17.71
C CYS A 19 9.91 -11.26 16.91
N LYS A 20 10.66 -12.12 17.60
CA LYS A 20 11.46 -13.18 16.98
C LYS A 20 10.71 -14.50 17.09
N ASP A 21 10.37 -15.07 15.94
CA ASP A 21 9.75 -16.39 15.89
C ASP A 21 10.72 -17.45 16.44
N SER A 22 10.25 -18.22 17.41
CA SER A 22 11.10 -19.19 18.14
C SER A 22 11.49 -20.41 17.28
N MET A 23 10.75 -20.73 16.23
CA MET A 23 11.00 -21.89 15.38
C MET A 23 11.87 -21.52 14.17
N THR A 24 11.61 -20.38 13.55
CA THR A 24 12.28 -19.98 12.31
C THR A 24 13.39 -18.95 12.54
N GLY A 25 13.38 -18.26 13.68
CA GLY A 25 14.30 -17.16 13.99
C GLY A 25 13.98 -15.86 13.22
N VAL A 26 12.91 -15.83 12.43
CA VAL A 26 12.49 -14.65 11.66
C VAL A 26 12.04 -13.54 12.59
N LEU A 27 12.49 -12.31 12.32
CA LEU A 27 12.07 -11.11 13.01
C LEU A 27 10.86 -10.49 12.31
N SER A 28 9.82 -10.20 13.08
CA SER A 28 8.63 -9.49 12.64
C SER A 28 8.42 -8.23 13.47
N PRO A 29 7.83 -7.15 12.91
CA PRO A 29 7.69 -5.87 13.61
C PRO A 29 6.57 -5.84 14.65
N TYR A 30 5.79 -6.92 14.77
CA TYR A 30 4.67 -7.00 15.70
C TYR A 30 4.64 -8.30 16.48
N THR A 31 4.27 -8.19 17.75
CA THR A 31 3.78 -9.31 18.56
C THR A 31 2.26 -9.35 18.42
N VAL A 32 1.74 -10.55 18.16
CA VAL A 32 0.29 -10.78 18.04
C VAL A 32 -0.15 -11.71 19.16
N GLU A 33 -1.17 -11.30 19.92
CA GLU A 33 -1.81 -12.11 20.95
C GLU A 33 -3.27 -12.34 20.57
N VAL A 34 -3.69 -13.60 20.55
CA VAL A 34 -5.06 -14.01 20.23
C VAL A 34 -5.63 -14.75 21.44
N GLU A 35 -6.69 -14.21 22.02
CA GLU A 35 -7.49 -14.87 23.04
C GLU A 35 -8.75 -15.42 22.40
N LEU A 36 -8.96 -16.71 22.50
CA LEU A 36 -10.10 -17.42 21.90
C LEU A 36 -10.92 -18.11 22.99
N LYS A 37 -12.22 -17.90 22.96
CA LYS A 37 -13.21 -18.62 23.77
C LYS A 37 -14.28 -19.20 22.87
N LEU A 38 -14.41 -20.52 22.83
CA LEU A 38 -15.37 -21.22 21.98
C LEU A 38 -16.56 -21.74 22.79
N GLY A 39 -17.75 -21.55 22.26
CA GLY A 39 -19.00 -22.06 22.85
C GLY A 39 -19.17 -21.65 24.32
N THR A 40 -19.40 -22.66 25.15
CA THR A 40 -19.60 -22.51 26.61
C THR A 40 -18.31 -22.62 27.43
N ALA A 41 -17.14 -22.59 26.81
CA ALA A 41 -15.87 -22.68 27.52
C ALA A 41 -15.79 -21.61 28.63
N PRO A 42 -15.34 -21.93 29.86
CA PRO A 42 -15.35 -20.98 30.98
C PRO A 42 -14.22 -19.94 30.85
N ILE A 43 -13.13 -20.25 30.16
CA ILE A 43 -11.92 -19.43 30.05
C ILE A 43 -11.51 -19.21 28.61
N PHE A 44 -10.73 -18.15 28.39
CA PHE A 44 -10.04 -17.92 27.11
C PHE A 44 -8.77 -18.76 27.01
N THR A 45 -8.51 -19.27 25.81
CA THR A 45 -7.20 -19.83 25.45
C THR A 45 -6.40 -18.75 24.75
N THR A 46 -5.17 -18.51 25.21
CA THR A 46 -4.29 -17.47 24.68
C THR A 46 -3.22 -18.08 23.78
N TYR A 47 -3.06 -17.49 22.60
CA TYR A 47 -2.01 -17.81 21.63
C TYR A 47 -1.16 -16.57 21.42
N LYS A 48 0.17 -16.73 21.33
CA LYS A 48 1.11 -15.64 21.03
C LYS A 48 1.96 -16.01 19.85
N GLY A 49 2.27 -15.02 19.02
CA GLY A 49 3.11 -15.19 17.84
C GLY A 49 3.62 -13.87 17.30
N CYS A 50 4.39 -13.96 16.23
CA CYS A 50 4.90 -12.83 15.51
C CYS A 50 4.03 -12.54 14.29
N GLY A 51 3.98 -11.28 13.84
CA GLY A 51 3.17 -10.89 12.69
C GLY A 51 3.71 -9.66 11.95
N GLU A 52 3.23 -9.51 10.72
CA GLU A 52 3.43 -8.32 9.90
C GLU A 52 2.16 -8.01 9.11
N TYR A 53 1.98 -6.75 8.70
CA TYR A 53 0.89 -6.40 7.80
C TYR A 53 1.23 -6.83 6.38
N ILE A 54 0.32 -7.58 5.77
CA ILE A 54 0.45 -8.02 4.38
C ILE A 54 -0.16 -6.95 3.49
N THR A 55 0.59 -6.50 2.48
CA THR A 55 0.08 -5.57 1.47
C THR A 55 -1.13 -6.18 0.75
N ASP A 56 -2.16 -5.38 0.56
CA ASP A 56 -3.40 -5.81 -0.12
C ASP A 56 -3.09 -6.42 -1.49
N ALA A 57 -3.37 -7.71 -1.64
CA ALA A 57 -3.05 -8.46 -2.85
C ALA A 57 -3.75 -7.91 -4.12
N ARG A 58 -4.87 -7.17 -3.97
CA ARG A 58 -5.60 -6.54 -5.06
C ARG A 58 -4.82 -5.40 -5.72
N LEU A 59 -3.80 -4.86 -5.01
CA LEU A 59 -2.87 -3.85 -5.55
C LEU A 59 -1.87 -4.44 -6.55
N HIS A 60 -1.68 -5.77 -6.57
CA HIS A 60 -0.73 -6.45 -7.45
C HIS A 60 -1.21 -6.42 -8.90
N ASP A 61 -0.82 -5.37 -9.62
CA ASP A 61 -1.22 -5.15 -11.01
C ASP A 61 -0.38 -4.03 -11.66
N THR A 62 -0.65 -3.80 -12.95
CA THR A 62 -0.18 -2.62 -13.68
C THR A 62 -1.30 -1.58 -13.72
N TRP A 63 -1.03 -0.41 -13.18
CA TRP A 63 -1.95 0.70 -13.03
C TRP A 63 -1.54 1.87 -13.91
N ILE A 64 -2.40 2.31 -14.83
CA ILE A 64 -2.16 3.42 -15.76
C ILE A 64 -2.90 4.66 -15.24
N LEU A 65 -2.20 5.80 -15.10
CA LEU A 65 -2.79 7.05 -14.62
C LEU A 65 -3.90 7.51 -15.58
N GLU A 66 -5.05 7.86 -15.02
CA GLU A 66 -6.21 8.37 -15.74
C GLU A 66 -6.50 9.84 -15.39
N THR A 67 -6.43 10.19 -14.09
CA THR A 67 -6.64 11.55 -13.62
C THR A 67 -5.60 11.95 -12.56
N MET A 68 -5.26 13.22 -12.51
CA MET A 68 -4.45 13.86 -11.49
C MET A 68 -5.19 15.08 -10.93
N ASN A 69 -5.41 15.10 -9.62
CA ASN A 69 -6.19 16.15 -8.95
C ASN A 69 -7.56 16.39 -9.60
N ARG A 70 -8.28 15.28 -9.89
CA ARG A 70 -9.63 15.25 -10.51
C ARG A 70 -9.69 15.80 -11.94
N LYS A 71 -8.53 16.02 -12.57
CA LYS A 71 -8.44 16.44 -13.97
C LYS A 71 -7.96 15.27 -14.82
N PRO A 72 -8.64 14.94 -15.92
CA PRO A 72 -8.14 13.95 -16.88
C PRO A 72 -6.76 14.38 -17.37
N ILE A 73 -5.86 13.40 -17.52
CA ILE A 73 -4.56 13.66 -18.13
C ILE A 73 -4.67 13.61 -19.66
N GLY A 74 -3.94 14.52 -20.32
CA GLY A 74 -3.85 14.58 -21.78
C GLY A 74 -2.44 14.27 -22.30
N ASN A 75 -2.30 14.13 -23.62
CA ASN A 75 -1.02 13.85 -24.24
C ASN A 75 0.02 14.97 -24.03
N ASP A 76 -0.43 16.20 -23.82
CA ASP A 76 0.44 17.36 -23.58
C ASP A 76 0.96 17.44 -22.13
N ASP A 77 0.38 16.64 -21.22
CA ASP A 77 0.75 16.64 -19.81
C ASP A 77 2.05 15.84 -19.56
N PHE A 78 2.35 14.86 -20.42
CA PHE A 78 3.50 13.96 -20.27
C PHE A 78 4.17 13.73 -21.61
N SER A 79 5.47 14.02 -21.68
CA SER A 79 6.22 14.08 -22.97
C SER A 79 6.44 12.74 -23.67
N MET A 80 6.39 11.62 -22.95
CA MET A 80 6.70 10.29 -23.49
C MET A 80 5.63 9.23 -23.17
N GLY A 81 4.43 9.66 -22.82
CA GLY A 81 3.29 8.79 -22.51
C GLY A 81 2.84 8.85 -21.05
N PHE A 82 1.72 8.22 -20.78
CA PHE A 82 1.07 8.31 -19.48
C PHE A 82 1.84 7.58 -18.36
N PRO A 83 1.87 8.15 -17.14
CA PRO A 83 2.42 7.48 -15.99
C PRO A 83 1.76 6.12 -15.72
N ARG A 84 2.57 5.17 -15.28
CA ARG A 84 2.09 3.85 -14.87
C ARG A 84 2.89 3.32 -13.68
N LEU A 85 2.22 2.51 -12.88
CA LEU A 85 2.76 1.80 -11.72
C LEU A 85 2.55 0.30 -11.92
N GLU A 86 3.59 -0.48 -11.76
CA GLU A 86 3.55 -1.93 -11.65
C GLU A 86 3.87 -2.29 -10.19
N ILE A 87 2.87 -2.68 -9.43
CA ILE A 87 2.99 -2.97 -7.99
C ILE A 87 3.13 -4.48 -7.80
N ASN A 88 4.20 -4.89 -7.11
CA ASN A 88 4.41 -6.25 -6.69
C ASN A 88 4.22 -6.36 -5.17
N THR A 89 3.05 -6.85 -4.75
CA THR A 89 2.68 -6.95 -3.33
C THR A 89 3.44 -8.05 -2.58
N LYS A 90 4.01 -9.03 -3.29
CA LYS A 90 4.80 -10.10 -2.65
C LYS A 90 6.18 -9.63 -2.22
N SER A 91 6.79 -8.75 -3.03
CA SER A 91 8.11 -8.19 -2.74
C SER A 91 8.04 -6.80 -2.09
N ASN A 92 6.84 -6.21 -1.99
CA ASN A 92 6.61 -4.83 -1.56
C ASN A 92 7.43 -3.80 -2.35
N HIS A 93 7.59 -4.04 -3.66
CA HIS A 93 8.27 -3.14 -4.58
C HIS A 93 7.32 -2.68 -5.66
N PHE A 94 7.62 -1.53 -6.24
CA PHE A 94 6.99 -1.08 -7.46
C PHE A 94 8.03 -0.65 -8.48
N TYR A 95 7.67 -0.82 -9.73
CA TYR A 95 8.34 -0.24 -10.90
C TYR A 95 7.34 0.63 -11.64
N GLY A 96 7.81 1.53 -12.44
CA GLY A 96 6.89 2.37 -13.19
C GLY A 96 7.57 3.32 -14.15
N PHE A 97 6.73 4.14 -14.72
CA PHE A 97 7.08 5.20 -15.64
C PHE A 97 6.35 6.46 -15.23
N ALA A 98 7.05 7.56 -15.10
CA ALA A 98 6.49 8.79 -14.56
C ALA A 98 6.05 9.80 -15.64
N GLY A 99 6.05 9.36 -16.92
CA GLY A 99 5.69 10.21 -18.06
C GLY A 99 6.88 10.66 -18.92
N CYS A 100 8.11 10.51 -18.42
CA CYS A 100 9.37 10.68 -19.14
C CYS A 100 10.43 9.75 -18.55
N ASN A 101 10.55 9.69 -17.24
CA ASN A 101 11.52 8.87 -16.55
C ASN A 101 10.92 7.56 -16.05
N GLY A 102 11.74 6.51 -16.08
CA GLY A 102 11.46 5.29 -15.34
C GLY A 102 11.60 5.56 -13.84
N MET A 103 10.80 4.87 -13.02
CA MET A 103 10.86 4.97 -11.58
C MET A 103 10.76 3.60 -10.93
N SER A 104 11.27 3.49 -9.71
CA SER A 104 11.14 2.30 -8.86
C SER A 104 11.18 2.71 -7.40
N GLY A 105 10.71 1.84 -6.53
CA GLY A 105 10.74 2.08 -5.09
C GLY A 105 10.10 0.95 -4.31
N THR A 106 9.80 1.23 -3.05
CA THR A 106 9.19 0.30 -2.12
C THR A 106 7.76 0.72 -1.80
N VAL A 107 6.88 -0.25 -1.66
CA VAL A 107 5.53 -0.07 -1.14
C VAL A 107 5.56 -0.37 0.36
N PHE A 108 5.08 0.56 1.16
CA PHE A 108 4.85 0.38 2.58
C PHE A 108 3.35 0.29 2.84
N PHE A 109 2.93 -0.77 3.55
CA PHE A 109 1.54 -0.99 3.89
C PHE A 109 1.42 -1.35 5.38
N GLU A 110 0.61 -0.59 6.10
CA GLU A 110 0.30 -0.84 7.50
C GLU A 110 -1.02 -0.19 7.89
N LYS A 111 -1.93 -0.93 8.50
CA LYS A 111 -3.22 -0.42 9.00
C LYS A 111 -3.98 0.41 7.96
N GLU A 112 -4.06 -0.08 6.74
CA GLU A 112 -4.70 0.58 5.58
C GLU A 112 -3.98 1.85 5.07
N VAL A 113 -2.85 2.20 5.65
CA VAL A 113 -1.96 3.23 5.12
C VAL A 113 -1.12 2.64 4.01
N LEU A 114 -1.17 3.25 2.84
CA LEU A 114 -0.33 2.90 1.70
C LEU A 114 0.62 4.06 1.41
N ARG A 115 1.93 3.76 1.31
CA ARG A 115 2.95 4.75 0.98
C ARG A 115 3.92 4.21 -0.06
N PHE A 116 4.37 5.07 -0.93
CA PHE A 116 5.44 4.81 -1.88
C PHE A 116 6.72 5.47 -1.38
N THR A 117 7.70 4.66 -1.04
CA THR A 117 8.94 5.12 -0.38
C THR A 117 10.18 4.76 -1.20
N LYS A 118 11.31 5.38 -0.89
CA LYS A 118 12.60 5.14 -1.57
C LYS A 118 12.48 5.26 -3.10
N ILE A 119 11.70 6.25 -3.58
CA ILE A 119 11.48 6.44 -5.00
C ILE A 119 12.77 6.92 -5.66
N ALA A 120 13.26 6.13 -6.60
CA ALA A 120 14.36 6.47 -7.49
C ALA A 120 13.82 6.66 -8.91
N THR A 121 14.35 7.64 -9.61
CA THR A 121 14.00 7.91 -11.01
C THR A 121 15.24 7.96 -11.89
N THR A 122 15.09 7.61 -13.17
CA THR A 122 16.11 7.91 -14.16
C THR A 122 16.18 9.44 -14.39
N ARG A 123 17.24 9.92 -15.04
CA ARG A 123 17.44 11.35 -15.30
C ARG A 123 17.56 11.60 -16.80
N LYS A 124 16.50 11.31 -17.53
CA LYS A 124 16.41 11.70 -18.93
C LYS A 124 16.03 13.17 -19.03
N MET A 125 16.47 13.83 -20.08
CA MET A 125 16.04 15.19 -20.39
C MET A 125 14.61 15.15 -20.92
N CYS A 126 13.68 15.75 -20.20
CA CYS A 126 12.26 15.80 -20.54
C CYS A 126 11.89 17.18 -21.10
N GLN A 127 10.80 17.27 -21.86
CA GLN A 127 10.29 18.56 -22.31
C GLN A 127 9.86 19.44 -21.12
N THR A 128 9.98 20.74 -21.27
CA THR A 128 9.76 21.72 -20.19
C THR A 128 8.31 21.77 -19.68
N GLN A 129 7.33 21.39 -20.48
CA GLN A 129 5.91 21.31 -20.09
C GLN A 129 5.51 19.87 -19.73
N ASN A 130 6.05 19.37 -18.63
CA ASN A 130 5.84 18.00 -18.22
C ASN A 130 5.42 17.96 -16.75
N LYS A 131 4.30 17.29 -16.44
CA LYS A 131 3.76 17.14 -15.08
C LYS A 131 4.39 15.99 -14.28
N GLU A 132 5.51 15.44 -14.75
CA GLU A 132 6.20 14.33 -14.09
C GLU A 132 6.54 14.63 -12.62
N MET A 133 7.08 15.82 -12.36
CA MET A 133 7.47 16.21 -11.00
C MET A 133 6.25 16.33 -10.06
N ASP A 134 5.14 16.86 -10.57
CA ASP A 134 3.89 16.94 -9.80
C ASP A 134 3.35 15.54 -9.49
N PHE A 135 3.34 14.66 -10.49
CA PHE A 135 2.96 13.26 -10.32
C PHE A 135 3.81 12.55 -9.26
N ILE A 136 5.14 12.65 -9.34
CA ILE A 136 6.07 12.03 -8.38
C ILE A 136 5.83 12.61 -6.98
N LYS A 137 5.64 13.92 -6.84
CA LYS A 137 5.37 14.59 -5.56
C LYS A 137 4.10 14.07 -4.90
N ILE A 138 3.01 13.93 -5.66
CA ILE A 138 1.75 13.39 -5.15
C ILE A 138 1.93 11.92 -4.76
N LEU A 139 2.60 11.12 -5.60
CA LEU A 139 2.88 9.72 -5.31
C LEU A 139 3.69 9.54 -4.02
N GLN A 140 4.73 10.36 -3.81
CA GLN A 140 5.56 10.34 -2.60
C GLN A 140 4.79 10.73 -1.34
N SER A 141 3.80 11.61 -1.47
CA SER A 141 2.97 12.07 -0.35
C SER A 141 1.72 11.21 -0.10
N THR A 142 1.49 10.18 -0.91
CA THR A 142 0.36 9.26 -0.74
C THR A 142 0.37 8.64 0.66
N SER A 143 -0.81 8.62 1.29
CA SER A 143 -1.02 8.06 2.63
C SER A 143 -2.22 7.12 2.73
N SER A 144 -3.12 7.14 1.73
CA SER A 144 -4.30 6.29 1.70
C SER A 144 -4.61 5.84 0.28
N TYR A 145 -5.36 4.74 0.16
CA TYR A 145 -5.81 4.22 -1.12
C TYR A 145 -7.25 3.71 -1.05
N GLU A 146 -7.86 3.61 -2.21
CA GLU A 146 -9.16 3.00 -2.40
C GLU A 146 -9.14 2.18 -3.71
N LEU A 147 -9.71 0.98 -3.67
CA LEU A 147 -9.91 0.14 -4.84
C LEU A 147 -11.40 0.05 -5.11
N SER A 148 -11.85 0.68 -6.17
CA SER A 148 -13.26 0.74 -6.55
C SER A 148 -13.43 0.69 -8.06
N ASN A 149 -14.35 -0.16 -8.55
CA ASN A 149 -14.73 -0.27 -9.96
C ASN A 149 -13.53 -0.45 -10.93
N GLY A 150 -12.54 -1.26 -10.53
CA GLY A 150 -11.35 -1.51 -11.34
C GLY A 150 -10.34 -0.34 -11.36
N LYS A 151 -10.53 0.64 -10.49
CA LYS A 151 -9.64 1.79 -10.34
C LYS A 151 -8.90 1.72 -9.01
N LEU A 152 -7.67 2.23 -9.02
CA LEU A 152 -6.87 2.53 -7.84
C LEU A 152 -6.85 4.04 -7.64
N ILE A 153 -7.34 4.48 -6.50
CA ILE A 153 -7.37 5.89 -6.12
C ILE A 153 -6.37 6.07 -4.98
N LEU A 154 -5.37 6.91 -5.20
CA LEU A 154 -4.38 7.28 -4.19
C LEU A 154 -4.64 8.69 -3.72
N ARG A 155 -4.59 8.92 -2.40
CA ARG A 155 -4.80 10.25 -1.80
C ARG A 155 -3.73 10.56 -0.77
N ASN A 156 -3.46 11.85 -0.60
CA ASN A 156 -2.65 12.37 0.50
C ASN A 156 -3.49 13.21 1.47
N THR A 157 -2.89 13.62 2.57
CA THR A 157 -3.56 14.45 3.60
C THR A 157 -3.84 15.88 3.14
N SER A 158 -3.21 16.34 2.06
CA SER A 158 -3.43 17.68 1.47
C SER A 158 -4.62 17.72 0.50
N GLY A 159 -5.23 16.54 0.19
CA GLY A 159 -6.36 16.43 -0.72
C GLY A 159 -5.95 16.22 -2.18
N ASP A 160 -4.66 16.04 -2.48
CA ASP A 160 -4.24 15.63 -3.81
C ASP A 160 -4.64 14.18 -4.08
N GLU A 161 -4.95 13.90 -5.34
CA GLU A 161 -5.48 12.61 -5.76
C GLU A 161 -4.87 12.16 -7.09
N LEU A 162 -4.52 10.89 -7.16
CA LEU A 162 -4.17 10.18 -8.40
C LEU A 162 -5.16 9.05 -8.60
N VAL A 163 -5.78 8.98 -9.78
CA VAL A 163 -6.68 7.88 -10.15
C VAL A 163 -6.06 7.10 -11.29
N PHE A 164 -5.96 5.80 -11.10
CA PHE A 164 -5.43 4.87 -12.08
C PHE A 164 -6.50 3.88 -12.51
N LYS A 165 -6.35 3.35 -13.71
CA LYS A 165 -7.10 2.20 -14.22
C LYS A 165 -6.13 1.05 -14.56
N LYS A 166 -6.69 -0.16 -14.66
CA LYS A 166 -5.99 -1.32 -15.22
C LYS A 166 -5.83 -1.24 -16.72
#